data_00df7507dad74b289e88109e76b0a1e8
#
_entry.id   00df7507dad74b289e88109e76b0a1e8
#
_cell.length_a   1.000
_cell.length_b   1.000
_cell.length_c   1.000
_cell.angle_alpha   90.00
_cell.angle_beta   90.00
_cell.angle_gamma   90.00
#
_symmetry.space_group_name_H-M   'P 1'
#
loop_
_entity.id
_entity.type
_entity.pdbx_description
1 polymer ?
#
loop_
_entity_poly.entity_id
_entity_poly.type
_entity_poly.pdbx_seq_one_letter_code
_entity_poly.pdbx_strand_id
1 'polypeptide(L)'
;MNKALAIVYSTCICAIILCAVLLPGARLSFLLPAAVVCGGILTATYRLACRSFYSTAGEAIIVCVFSLIVCGIILNIWYFTTASGGSFSNPILHNSDSHIDWYYAMEELDGQPHTIFMPNFRYYIYIVMGLCAVFGRDIGVPLMFNALCFGLTIIAVGAITFRLTANRTTSVIAMAATSVMCYLLMEATVLLKDVPLTLCMAVFILGLTQIFIDKKLSFKPIICLMLGIAGVTFLRLNMLLMLFTGAIIFMGRNRNVNATLATVAAVIIVVFVAAKSFMHVPQVAENVLMSDSNPVLNQTRFVRPWDNLLGTPYHEMSIFKRLLWLPASVVVQFLIPFPWNYMRDTIFGPTEAIAHFGYFWYLAGAVFLFWIFRLKKVSNRAMVRLAWWGVFLTVATAFMTSGRVSRYCLPLLPTLLPAVAFTINRKSSRKPLLIWLGVFSVLLCVTLITCYQLQMYPWKFR
;
A
#
# COMPACT_ATOMS: atom_id res chain seq x y z
N MET A 1 24.27 -22.69 1.79
CA MET A 1 23.43 -21.69 2.51
C MET A 1 24.22 -21.19 3.71
N ASN A 2 24.28 -19.88 3.97
CA ASN A 2 24.96 -19.31 5.13
C ASN A 2 24.24 -19.79 6.42
N LYS A 3 24.99 -20.20 7.46
CA LYS A 3 24.42 -20.69 8.74
C LYS A 3 23.37 -19.74 9.33
N ALA A 4 23.63 -18.42 9.28
CA ALA A 4 22.67 -17.42 9.75
C ALA A 4 21.34 -17.45 8.97
N LEU A 5 21.40 -17.61 7.65
CA LEU A 5 20.22 -17.69 6.81
C LEU A 5 19.42 -19.00 7.07
N ALA A 6 20.12 -20.12 7.30
CA ALA A 6 19.49 -21.37 7.69
C ALA A 6 18.70 -21.24 9.01
N ILE A 7 19.27 -20.56 10.00
CA ILE A 7 18.59 -20.27 11.26
C ILE A 7 17.32 -19.44 11.01
N VAL A 8 17.41 -18.39 10.20
CA VAL A 8 16.24 -17.54 9.86
C VAL A 8 15.13 -18.37 9.22
N TYR A 9 15.45 -19.20 8.21
CA TYR A 9 14.46 -20.07 7.58
C TYR A 9 13.81 -21.03 8.56
N SER A 10 14.63 -21.72 9.39
CA SER A 10 14.13 -22.66 10.39
C SER A 10 13.21 -21.97 11.40
N THR A 11 13.62 -20.81 11.92
CA THR A 11 12.81 -20.03 12.88
C THR A 11 11.48 -19.60 12.26
N CYS A 12 11.49 -19.12 11.02
CA CYS A 12 10.29 -18.70 10.31
C CYS A 12 9.33 -19.87 10.04
N ILE A 13 9.85 -21.01 9.61
CA ILE A 13 9.04 -22.22 9.40
C ILE A 13 8.44 -22.69 10.75
N CYS A 14 9.25 -22.74 11.80
CA CYS A 14 8.76 -23.08 13.14
C CYS A 14 7.67 -22.13 13.63
N ALA A 15 7.81 -20.82 13.38
CA ALA A 15 6.80 -19.81 13.75
C ALA A 15 5.46 -20.06 13.02
N ILE A 16 5.49 -20.33 11.72
CA ILE A 16 4.29 -20.64 10.93
C ILE A 16 3.62 -21.92 11.44
N ILE A 17 4.41 -23.00 11.65
CA ILE A 17 3.89 -24.27 12.16
C ILE A 17 3.28 -24.07 13.55
N LEU A 18 3.96 -23.34 14.44
CA LEU A 18 3.47 -23.06 15.79
C LEU A 18 2.15 -22.29 15.76
N CYS A 19 2.05 -21.22 14.96
CA CYS A 19 0.79 -20.49 14.76
C CYS A 19 -0.31 -21.43 14.25
N ALA A 20 0.02 -22.28 13.31
CA ALA A 20 -0.91 -23.24 12.72
C ALA A 20 -1.43 -24.28 13.73
N VAL A 21 -0.58 -24.74 14.64
CA VAL A 21 -0.94 -25.72 15.68
C VAL A 21 -1.71 -25.08 16.83
N LEU A 22 -1.31 -23.86 17.25
CA LEU A 22 -1.94 -23.19 18.39
C LEU A 22 -3.31 -22.55 18.02
N LEU A 23 -3.57 -22.32 16.73
CA LEU A 23 -4.78 -21.67 16.24
C LEU A 23 -5.59 -22.63 15.36
N PRO A 24 -6.26 -23.64 15.96
CA PRO A 24 -7.02 -24.63 15.22
C PRO A 24 -8.22 -23.98 14.50
N GLY A 25 -8.58 -24.51 13.33
CA GLY A 25 -9.68 -24.00 12.51
C GLY A 25 -9.26 -23.12 11.34
N ALA A 26 -7.99 -22.66 11.27
CA ALA A 26 -7.43 -22.19 10.02
C ALA A 26 -7.32 -23.39 9.06
N ARG A 27 -7.82 -23.25 7.82
CA ARG A 27 -7.75 -24.33 6.80
C ARG A 27 -6.32 -24.53 6.32
N LEU A 28 -5.53 -25.24 7.12
CA LEU A 28 -4.08 -25.38 6.99
C LEU A 28 -3.64 -26.17 5.76
N SER A 29 -4.52 -27.05 5.27
CA SER A 29 -4.24 -27.91 4.12
C SER A 29 -3.83 -27.14 2.85
N PHE A 30 -4.35 -25.92 2.68
CA PHE A 30 -4.00 -25.05 1.56
C PHE A 30 -2.91 -24.04 1.93
N LEU A 31 -3.01 -23.40 3.10
CA LEU A 31 -2.13 -22.28 3.48
C LEU A 31 -0.65 -22.68 3.57
N LEU A 32 -0.33 -23.85 4.14
CA LEU A 32 1.05 -24.28 4.28
C LEU A 32 1.73 -24.57 2.93
N PRO A 33 1.16 -25.37 2.00
CA PRO A 33 1.72 -25.55 0.68
C PRO A 33 1.85 -24.21 -0.09
N ALA A 34 0.83 -23.36 -0.04
CA ALA A 34 0.85 -22.06 -0.68
C ALA A 34 1.96 -21.16 -0.12
N ALA A 35 2.17 -21.17 1.21
CA ALA A 35 3.25 -20.41 1.85
C ALA A 35 4.64 -20.89 1.38
N VAL A 36 4.85 -22.21 1.25
CA VAL A 36 6.11 -22.76 0.75
C VAL A 36 6.35 -22.34 -0.70
N VAL A 37 5.34 -22.45 -1.56
CA VAL A 37 5.44 -22.07 -2.97
C VAL A 37 5.69 -20.56 -3.12
N CYS A 38 4.89 -19.72 -2.46
CA CYS A 38 5.04 -18.26 -2.52
C CYS A 38 6.37 -17.80 -1.91
N GLY A 39 6.79 -18.37 -0.79
CA GLY A 39 8.10 -18.10 -0.19
C GLY A 39 9.25 -18.50 -1.12
N GLY A 40 9.12 -19.65 -1.80
CA GLY A 40 10.06 -20.10 -2.83
C GLY A 40 10.12 -19.14 -4.02
N ILE A 41 8.99 -18.69 -4.54
CA ILE A 41 8.91 -17.68 -5.61
C ILE A 41 9.59 -16.38 -5.19
N LEU A 42 9.30 -15.87 -3.99
CA LEU A 42 9.89 -14.64 -3.49
C LEU A 42 11.42 -14.73 -3.38
N THR A 43 11.93 -15.79 -2.78
CA THR A 43 13.37 -15.98 -2.62
C THR A 43 14.08 -16.20 -3.95
N ALA A 44 13.50 -16.97 -4.87
CA ALA A 44 14.00 -17.14 -6.22
C ALA A 44 14.01 -15.80 -6.99
N THR A 45 12.90 -15.05 -6.92
CA THR A 45 12.80 -13.71 -7.54
C THR A 45 13.84 -12.77 -7.00
N TYR A 46 14.05 -12.74 -5.68
CA TYR A 46 15.07 -11.89 -5.07
C TYR A 46 16.48 -12.25 -5.54
N ARG A 47 16.83 -13.54 -5.54
CA ARG A 47 18.15 -14.00 -5.98
C ARG A 47 18.42 -13.72 -7.46
N LEU A 48 17.40 -13.89 -8.32
CA LEU A 48 17.53 -13.68 -9.76
C LEU A 48 17.48 -12.21 -10.14
N ALA A 49 16.47 -11.46 -9.66
CA ALA A 49 16.27 -10.08 -10.03
C ALA A 49 17.28 -9.14 -9.37
N CYS A 50 17.74 -9.48 -8.18
CA CYS A 50 18.65 -8.66 -7.38
C CYS A 50 20.08 -9.19 -7.37
N ARG A 51 20.48 -10.01 -8.33
CA ARG A 51 21.80 -10.67 -8.40
C ARG A 51 22.97 -9.67 -8.23
N SER A 52 22.86 -8.48 -8.79
CA SER A 52 23.90 -7.44 -8.71
C SER A 52 24.07 -6.83 -7.33
N PHE A 53 23.01 -6.87 -6.49
CA PHE A 53 23.02 -6.31 -5.14
C PHE A 53 22.51 -7.29 -4.08
N TYR A 54 22.52 -8.56 -4.40
CA TYR A 54 22.12 -9.61 -3.48
C TYR A 54 22.81 -9.47 -2.12
N SER A 55 22.05 -9.66 -1.05
CA SER A 55 22.51 -9.62 0.32
C SER A 55 21.77 -10.66 1.16
N THR A 56 22.49 -11.40 2.00
CA THR A 56 21.87 -12.33 2.96
C THR A 56 20.91 -11.62 3.91
N ALA A 57 21.21 -10.37 4.29
CA ALA A 57 20.31 -9.55 5.10
C ALA A 57 19.01 -9.21 4.34
N GLY A 58 19.09 -8.89 3.05
CA GLY A 58 17.90 -8.65 2.22
C GLY A 58 17.04 -9.91 2.07
N GLU A 59 17.64 -11.07 1.88
CA GLU A 59 16.92 -12.34 1.84
C GLU A 59 16.25 -12.65 3.19
N ALA A 60 16.97 -12.45 4.30
CA ALA A 60 16.43 -12.63 5.63
C ALA A 60 15.21 -11.72 5.89
N ILE A 61 15.27 -10.44 5.48
CA ILE A 61 14.14 -9.51 5.58
C ILE A 61 12.91 -10.07 4.85
N ILE A 62 13.07 -10.51 3.60
CA ILE A 62 11.96 -11.04 2.80
C ILE A 62 11.34 -12.27 3.48
N VAL A 63 12.16 -13.22 3.93
CA VAL A 63 11.68 -14.45 4.57
C VAL A 63 10.98 -14.14 5.89
N CYS A 64 11.56 -13.31 6.75
CA CYS A 64 10.96 -12.93 8.03
C CYS A 64 9.61 -12.24 7.84
N VAL A 65 9.54 -11.27 6.95
CA VAL A 65 8.32 -10.47 6.74
C VAL A 65 7.23 -11.31 6.08
N PHE A 66 7.57 -12.11 5.09
CA PHE A 66 6.62 -13.02 4.48
C PHE A 66 6.05 -14.00 5.51
N SER A 67 6.90 -14.57 6.36
CA SER A 67 6.46 -15.47 7.45
C SER A 67 5.55 -14.76 8.45
N LEU A 68 5.88 -13.51 8.80
CA LEU A 68 5.05 -12.69 9.68
C LEU A 68 3.65 -12.45 9.09
N ILE A 69 3.56 -12.17 7.78
CA ILE A 69 2.28 -12.01 7.09
C ILE A 69 1.49 -13.33 7.10
N VAL A 70 2.14 -14.45 6.81
CA VAL A 70 1.48 -15.77 6.87
C VAL A 70 0.93 -16.06 8.26
N CYS A 71 1.71 -15.81 9.32
CA CYS A 71 1.23 -15.91 10.69
C CYS A 71 0.03 -14.97 10.96
N GLY A 72 0.09 -13.74 10.46
CA GLY A 72 -1.01 -12.77 10.55
C GLY A 72 -2.28 -13.24 9.83
N ILE A 73 -2.15 -13.85 8.65
CA ILE A 73 -3.26 -14.45 7.90
C ILE A 73 -3.90 -15.59 8.72
N ILE A 74 -3.09 -16.50 9.25
CA ILE A 74 -3.56 -17.60 10.08
C ILE A 74 -4.32 -17.06 11.31
N LEU A 75 -3.74 -16.06 11.98
CA LEU A 75 -4.34 -15.42 13.14
C LEU A 75 -5.68 -14.74 12.81
N ASN A 76 -5.78 -14.04 11.69
CA ASN A 76 -7.02 -13.41 11.25
C ASN A 76 -8.08 -14.46 10.92
N ILE A 77 -7.74 -15.48 10.16
CA ILE A 77 -8.69 -16.57 9.83
C ILE A 77 -9.21 -17.24 11.10
N TRP A 78 -8.32 -17.56 12.03
CA TRP A 78 -8.70 -18.14 13.32
C TRP A 78 -9.63 -17.22 14.11
N TYR A 79 -9.27 -15.94 14.25
CA TYR A 79 -10.07 -14.97 15.00
C TYR A 79 -11.48 -14.84 14.43
N PHE A 80 -11.61 -14.64 13.12
CA PHE A 80 -12.92 -14.47 12.49
C PHE A 80 -13.74 -15.76 12.50
N THR A 81 -13.11 -16.92 12.42
CA THR A 81 -13.80 -18.21 12.53
C THR A 81 -14.34 -18.44 13.95
N THR A 82 -13.55 -18.13 14.99
CA THR A 82 -13.97 -18.32 16.38
C THR A 82 -14.95 -17.25 16.84
N ALA A 83 -14.73 -15.98 16.50
CA ALA A 83 -15.61 -14.87 16.89
C ALA A 83 -17.00 -14.95 16.23
N SER A 84 -17.10 -15.54 15.04
CA SER A 84 -18.37 -15.74 14.32
C SER A 84 -19.13 -17.02 14.69
N GLY A 85 -18.72 -17.70 15.78
CA GLY A 85 -19.37 -18.94 16.20
C GLY A 85 -19.17 -20.11 15.24
N GLY A 86 -18.07 -20.12 14.49
CA GLY A 86 -17.75 -21.15 13.50
C GLY A 86 -18.41 -20.96 12.12
N SER A 87 -19.26 -19.96 11.98
CA SER A 87 -19.81 -19.59 10.67
C SER A 87 -18.77 -18.80 9.88
N PHE A 88 -18.20 -19.42 8.87
CA PHE A 88 -17.29 -18.77 7.92
C PHE A 88 -17.99 -17.75 7.01
N SER A 89 -19.26 -17.45 7.30
CA SER A 89 -20.07 -16.50 6.55
C SER A 89 -19.54 -15.06 6.62
N ASN A 90 -18.57 -14.78 7.50
CA ASN A 90 -18.02 -13.45 7.68
C ASN A 90 -16.52 -13.48 7.97
N PRO A 91 -15.69 -14.04 7.08
CA PRO A 91 -14.27 -14.23 7.38
C PRO A 91 -13.50 -12.93 7.44
N ILE A 92 -14.08 -11.81 6.98
CA ILE A 92 -13.32 -10.59 6.82
C ILE A 92 -14.30 -9.43 6.83
N LEU A 93 -14.41 -8.77 7.98
CA LEU A 93 -14.92 -7.42 8.09
C LEU A 93 -16.40 -7.24 7.68
N HIS A 94 -17.29 -7.25 8.64
CA HIS A 94 -18.60 -6.63 8.45
C HIS A 94 -18.41 -5.22 7.88
N ASN A 95 -19.00 -4.97 6.70
CA ASN A 95 -19.07 -3.66 6.06
C ASN A 95 -17.76 -3.06 5.53
N SER A 96 -16.75 -3.87 5.22
CA SER A 96 -15.54 -3.39 4.56
C SER A 96 -15.50 -3.76 3.08
N ASP A 97 -14.57 -3.14 2.37
CA ASP A 97 -14.26 -3.45 0.97
C ASP A 97 -13.93 -4.94 0.79
N SER A 98 -13.27 -5.56 1.76
CA SER A 98 -12.92 -6.98 1.74
C SER A 98 -14.12 -7.92 1.71
N HIS A 99 -15.14 -7.60 2.51
CA HIS A 99 -16.39 -8.36 2.54
C HIS A 99 -17.08 -8.34 1.17
N ILE A 100 -17.20 -7.14 0.59
CA ILE A 100 -17.80 -6.98 -0.73
C ILE A 100 -16.99 -7.73 -1.80
N ASP A 101 -15.67 -7.58 -1.80
CA ASP A 101 -14.79 -8.22 -2.78
C ASP A 101 -14.89 -9.76 -2.70
N TRP A 102 -15.01 -10.31 -1.48
CA TRP A 102 -15.14 -11.75 -1.28
C TRP A 102 -16.52 -12.30 -1.68
N TYR A 103 -17.59 -11.74 -1.11
CA TYR A 103 -18.95 -12.27 -1.32
C TYR A 103 -19.35 -12.13 -2.78
N TYR A 104 -19.10 -10.98 -3.39
CA TYR A 104 -19.41 -10.79 -4.79
C TYR A 104 -18.67 -11.79 -5.69
N ALA A 105 -17.37 -12.04 -5.39
CA ALA A 105 -16.59 -13.05 -6.11
C ALA A 105 -17.18 -14.47 -5.95
N MET A 106 -17.67 -14.80 -4.75
CA MET A 106 -18.26 -16.13 -4.52
C MET A 106 -19.64 -16.25 -5.17
N GLU A 107 -20.50 -15.24 -5.08
CA GLU A 107 -21.81 -15.22 -5.73
C GLU A 107 -21.65 -15.37 -7.26
N GLU A 108 -20.70 -14.66 -7.86
CA GLU A 108 -20.41 -14.77 -9.30
C GLU A 108 -19.92 -16.16 -9.68
N LEU A 109 -19.03 -16.77 -8.89
CA LEU A 109 -18.55 -18.15 -9.11
C LEU A 109 -19.65 -19.21 -8.95
N ASP A 110 -20.67 -18.92 -8.16
CA ASP A 110 -21.82 -19.81 -7.94
C ASP A 110 -22.94 -19.59 -8.96
N GLY A 111 -22.81 -18.56 -9.82
CA GLY A 111 -23.87 -18.14 -10.75
C GLY A 111 -25.13 -17.66 -10.03
N GLN A 112 -24.98 -17.18 -8.79
CA GLN A 112 -26.07 -16.67 -7.98
C GLN A 112 -26.33 -15.18 -8.26
N PRO A 113 -27.58 -14.71 -8.14
CA PRO A 113 -27.85 -13.28 -8.22
C PRO A 113 -27.14 -12.54 -7.08
N HIS A 114 -26.56 -11.40 -7.41
CA HIS A 114 -25.80 -10.61 -6.43
C HIS A 114 -26.72 -10.06 -5.33
N THR A 115 -26.42 -10.42 -4.10
CA THR A 115 -27.09 -9.89 -2.90
C THR A 115 -26.46 -8.58 -2.44
N ILE A 116 -25.21 -8.34 -2.86
CA ILE A 116 -24.43 -7.14 -2.52
C ILE A 116 -24.28 -6.28 -3.76
N PHE A 117 -24.63 -5.01 -3.62
CA PHE A 117 -24.45 -4.05 -4.71
C PHE A 117 -22.95 -3.79 -4.93
N MET A 118 -22.48 -4.01 -6.16
CA MET A 118 -21.11 -3.73 -6.57
C MET A 118 -20.93 -2.24 -6.88
N PRO A 119 -20.22 -1.48 -6.03
CA PRO A 119 -19.88 -0.12 -6.40
C PRO A 119 -18.94 -0.13 -7.61
N ASN A 120 -19.12 0.84 -8.49
CA ASN A 120 -18.37 0.99 -9.72
C ASN A 120 -16.85 0.84 -9.50
N PHE A 121 -16.17 0.08 -10.39
CA PHE A 121 -14.70 -0.04 -10.47
C PHE A 121 -14.02 -0.96 -9.46
N ARG A 122 -14.65 -2.07 -9.06
CA ARG A 122 -14.02 -3.08 -8.19
C ARG A 122 -13.48 -4.28 -8.96
N TYR A 123 -12.61 -4.04 -9.92
CA TYR A 123 -12.02 -5.14 -10.74
C TYR A 123 -11.12 -6.10 -9.96
N TYR A 124 -10.73 -5.77 -8.73
CA TYR A 124 -10.02 -6.70 -7.85
C TYR A 124 -10.82 -7.98 -7.60
N ILE A 125 -12.13 -7.91 -7.63
CA ILE A 125 -13.04 -9.07 -7.55
C ILE A 125 -12.69 -10.12 -8.61
N TYR A 126 -12.42 -9.73 -9.85
CA TYR A 126 -12.06 -10.67 -10.91
C TYR A 126 -10.71 -11.36 -10.66
N ILE A 127 -9.77 -10.71 -9.94
CA ILE A 127 -8.54 -11.37 -9.49
C ILE A 127 -8.90 -12.42 -8.45
N VAL A 128 -9.73 -12.08 -7.46
CA VAL A 128 -10.19 -13.02 -6.42
C VAL A 128 -10.91 -14.21 -7.06
N MET A 129 -11.85 -13.96 -7.98
CA MET A 129 -12.56 -15.00 -8.74
C MET A 129 -11.59 -15.92 -9.48
N GLY A 130 -10.68 -15.35 -10.27
CA GLY A 130 -9.70 -16.13 -11.05
C GLY A 130 -8.81 -16.99 -10.16
N LEU A 131 -8.32 -16.44 -9.05
CA LEU A 131 -7.54 -17.20 -8.08
C LEU A 131 -8.35 -18.33 -7.45
N CYS A 132 -9.59 -18.06 -7.01
CA CYS A 132 -10.46 -19.06 -6.41
C CYS A 132 -10.93 -20.12 -7.42
N ALA A 133 -11.13 -19.76 -8.67
CA ALA A 133 -11.47 -20.72 -9.72
C ALA A 133 -10.33 -21.72 -10.00
N VAL A 134 -9.07 -21.25 -9.91
CA VAL A 134 -7.88 -22.09 -10.20
C VAL A 134 -7.43 -22.90 -8.98
N PHE A 135 -7.41 -22.28 -7.79
CA PHE A 135 -6.80 -22.87 -6.60
C PHE A 135 -7.82 -23.34 -5.54
N GLY A 136 -9.10 -23.12 -5.78
CA GLY A 136 -10.17 -23.48 -4.85
C GLY A 136 -10.73 -22.28 -4.09
N ARG A 137 -11.97 -22.43 -3.63
CA ARG A 137 -12.76 -21.38 -2.94
C ARG A 137 -12.35 -21.25 -1.47
N ASP A 138 -11.11 -20.91 -1.24
CA ASP A 138 -10.56 -20.68 0.10
C ASP A 138 -10.06 -19.23 0.21
N ILE A 139 -10.44 -18.55 1.29
CA ILE A 139 -10.04 -17.16 1.57
C ILE A 139 -8.51 -17.01 1.68
N GLY A 140 -7.82 -18.06 2.09
CA GLY A 140 -6.37 -18.10 2.14
C GLY A 140 -5.71 -17.90 0.78
N VAL A 141 -6.39 -18.25 -0.32
CA VAL A 141 -5.86 -18.12 -1.69
C VAL A 141 -5.57 -16.66 -2.05
N PRO A 142 -6.56 -15.74 -2.05
CA PRO A 142 -6.30 -14.35 -2.38
C PRO A 142 -5.49 -13.62 -1.28
N LEU A 143 -5.56 -14.05 -0.02
CA LEU A 143 -4.70 -13.51 1.04
C LEU A 143 -3.23 -13.87 0.80
N MET A 144 -2.94 -15.10 0.36
CA MET A 144 -1.58 -15.50 -0.01
C MET A 144 -1.06 -14.75 -1.24
N PHE A 145 -1.93 -14.42 -2.19
CA PHE A 145 -1.59 -13.53 -3.30
C PHE A 145 -1.20 -12.14 -2.81
N ASN A 146 -1.94 -11.55 -1.85
CA ASN A 146 -1.57 -10.27 -1.25
C ASN A 146 -0.21 -10.35 -0.53
N ALA A 147 0.05 -11.43 0.22
CA ALA A 147 1.34 -11.66 0.86
C ALA A 147 2.49 -11.73 -0.16
N LEU A 148 2.27 -12.40 -1.29
CA LEU A 148 3.22 -12.46 -2.41
C LEU A 148 3.46 -11.06 -3.00
N CYS A 149 2.41 -10.30 -3.26
CA CYS A 149 2.50 -8.92 -3.78
C CYS A 149 3.29 -8.01 -2.83
N PHE A 150 3.10 -8.16 -1.52
CA PHE A 150 3.87 -7.40 -0.54
C PHE A 150 5.37 -7.73 -0.60
N GLY A 151 5.73 -9.01 -0.60
CA GLY A 151 7.12 -9.44 -0.73
C GLY A 151 7.78 -8.95 -2.02
N LEU A 152 7.06 -9.01 -3.15
CA LEU A 152 7.51 -8.46 -4.43
C LEU A 152 7.67 -6.94 -4.38
N THR A 153 6.82 -6.23 -3.63
CA THR A 153 6.96 -4.77 -3.41
C THR A 153 8.27 -4.44 -2.69
N ILE A 154 8.62 -5.19 -1.64
CA ILE A 154 9.91 -5.03 -0.94
C ILE A 154 11.08 -5.20 -1.92
N ILE A 155 11.04 -6.23 -2.76
CA ILE A 155 12.07 -6.50 -3.78
C ILE A 155 12.16 -5.35 -4.77
N ALA A 156 11.02 -4.88 -5.28
CA ALA A 156 10.96 -3.78 -6.25
C ALA A 156 11.52 -2.48 -5.68
N VAL A 157 11.13 -2.10 -4.45
CA VAL A 157 11.67 -0.90 -3.76
C VAL A 157 13.19 -1.02 -3.55
N GLY A 158 13.67 -2.19 -3.16
CA GLY A 158 15.10 -2.48 -3.08
C GLY A 158 15.82 -2.29 -4.41
N ALA A 159 15.26 -2.81 -5.50
CA ALA A 159 15.80 -2.70 -6.85
C ALA A 159 15.81 -1.24 -7.35
N ILE A 160 14.72 -0.49 -7.15
CA ILE A 160 14.64 0.95 -7.45
C ILE A 160 15.76 1.69 -6.71
N THR A 161 15.87 1.45 -5.41
CA THR A 161 16.85 2.13 -4.55
C THR A 161 18.28 1.82 -5.00
N PHE A 162 18.59 0.55 -5.29
CA PHE A 162 19.91 0.17 -5.78
C PHE A 162 20.24 0.83 -7.10
N ARG A 163 19.33 0.84 -8.05
CA ARG A 163 19.55 1.49 -9.35
C ARG A 163 19.80 2.99 -9.23
N LEU A 164 19.06 3.66 -8.32
CA LEU A 164 19.23 5.10 -8.09
C LEU A 164 20.52 5.45 -7.36
N THR A 165 21.00 4.58 -6.47
CA THR A 165 22.12 4.90 -5.55
C THR A 165 23.39 4.13 -5.82
N ALA A 166 23.34 3.02 -6.58
CA ALA A 166 24.39 2.02 -6.76
C ALA A 166 24.95 1.51 -5.42
N ASN A 167 24.15 1.57 -4.33
CA ASN A 167 24.60 1.23 -2.99
C ASN A 167 23.74 0.12 -2.38
N ARG A 168 24.36 -1.04 -2.13
CA ARG A 168 23.73 -2.23 -1.56
C ARG A 168 23.12 -1.96 -0.18
N THR A 169 23.85 -1.26 0.69
CA THR A 169 23.37 -0.97 2.04
C THR A 169 22.13 -0.09 2.02
N THR A 170 22.11 0.93 1.17
CA THR A 170 20.91 1.77 0.99
C THR A 170 19.72 0.95 0.49
N SER A 171 19.95 0.02 -0.44
CA SER A 171 18.91 -0.88 -0.93
C SER A 171 18.33 -1.76 0.19
N VAL A 172 19.19 -2.37 1.01
CA VAL A 172 18.75 -3.19 2.16
C VAL A 172 17.99 -2.35 3.20
N ILE A 173 18.42 -1.12 3.46
CA ILE A 173 17.70 -0.19 4.34
C ILE A 173 16.30 0.13 3.77
N ALA A 174 16.19 0.34 2.45
CA ALA A 174 14.89 0.57 1.81
C ALA A 174 13.96 -0.65 1.92
N MET A 175 14.50 -1.86 1.73
CA MET A 175 13.76 -3.11 1.93
C MET A 175 13.28 -3.23 3.37
N ALA A 176 14.15 -2.99 4.35
CA ALA A 176 13.81 -3.01 5.77
C ALA A 176 12.75 -1.94 6.10
N ALA A 177 12.91 -0.72 5.59
CA ALA A 177 11.93 0.34 5.78
C ALA A 177 10.56 -0.02 5.18
N THR A 178 10.52 -0.68 4.02
CA THR A 178 9.27 -1.17 3.42
C THR A 178 8.62 -2.25 4.30
N SER A 179 9.42 -3.15 4.85
CA SER A 179 8.95 -4.28 5.64
C SER A 179 8.34 -3.89 6.98
N VAL A 180 8.77 -2.77 7.56
CA VAL A 180 8.22 -2.24 8.83
C VAL A 180 7.11 -1.21 8.62
N MET A 181 6.62 -1.01 7.40
CA MET A 181 5.44 -0.21 7.13
C MET A 181 4.20 -0.96 7.61
N CYS A 182 3.88 -0.79 8.88
CA CYS A 182 2.87 -1.58 9.60
C CYS A 182 1.50 -1.55 8.92
N TYR A 183 1.15 -0.42 8.32
CA TYR A 183 -0.11 -0.31 7.61
C TYR A 183 -0.15 -1.19 6.35
N LEU A 184 0.92 -1.20 5.56
CA LEU A 184 1.03 -2.08 4.39
C LEU A 184 1.08 -3.56 4.81
N LEU A 185 1.73 -3.85 5.95
CA LEU A 185 1.78 -5.19 6.53
C LEU A 185 0.39 -5.68 6.95
N MET A 186 -0.40 -4.83 7.62
CA MET A 186 -1.78 -5.13 7.98
C MET A 186 -2.64 -5.38 6.73
N GLU A 187 -2.57 -4.50 5.75
CA GLU A 187 -3.31 -4.62 4.49
C GLU A 187 -2.96 -5.92 3.74
N ALA A 188 -1.74 -6.43 3.90
CA ALA A 188 -1.32 -7.70 3.29
C ALA A 188 -1.98 -8.93 3.96
N THR A 189 -2.47 -8.80 5.19
CA THR A 189 -3.17 -9.87 5.92
C THR A 189 -4.69 -9.81 5.75
N VAL A 190 -5.18 -8.84 4.99
CA VAL A 190 -6.59 -8.60 4.72
C VAL A 190 -6.84 -8.62 3.21
N LEU A 191 -8.06 -8.96 2.78
CA LEU A 191 -8.41 -9.00 1.37
C LEU A 191 -8.65 -7.60 0.82
N LEU A 192 -7.58 -6.88 0.48
CA LEU A 192 -7.64 -5.52 -0.08
C LEU A 192 -6.74 -5.36 -1.29
N LYS A 193 -7.18 -4.55 -2.24
CA LYS A 193 -6.48 -4.28 -3.51
C LYS A 193 -5.27 -3.34 -3.37
N ASP A 194 -5.11 -2.70 -2.22
CA ASP A 194 -4.10 -1.64 -2.05
C ASP A 194 -2.66 -2.18 -2.06
N VAL A 195 -2.45 -3.43 -1.62
CA VAL A 195 -1.14 -4.10 -1.70
C VAL A 195 -0.76 -4.45 -3.14
N PRO A 196 -1.59 -5.14 -3.93
CA PRO A 196 -1.34 -5.33 -5.36
C PRO A 196 -1.16 -4.03 -6.13
N LEU A 197 -1.94 -2.99 -5.81
CA LEU A 197 -1.80 -1.66 -6.41
C LEU A 197 -0.43 -1.05 -6.12
N THR A 198 0.06 -1.18 -4.87
CA THR A 198 1.38 -0.69 -4.48
C THR A 198 2.49 -1.42 -5.23
N LEU A 199 2.35 -2.73 -5.45
CA LEU A 199 3.25 -3.50 -6.31
C LEU A 199 3.26 -2.98 -7.74
N CYS A 200 2.09 -2.76 -8.35
CA CYS A 200 1.98 -2.26 -9.72
C CYS A 200 2.66 -0.89 -9.88
N MET A 201 2.49 0.00 -8.89
CA MET A 201 3.21 1.27 -8.83
C MET A 201 4.72 1.08 -8.72
N ALA A 202 5.18 0.17 -7.86
CA ALA A 202 6.60 -0.12 -7.71
C ALA A 202 7.23 -0.68 -8.99
N VAL A 203 6.53 -1.60 -9.67
CA VAL A 203 6.97 -2.19 -10.93
C VAL A 203 7.05 -1.14 -12.04
N PHE A 204 6.07 -0.23 -12.12
CA PHE A 204 6.09 0.89 -13.05
C PHE A 204 7.30 1.81 -12.81
N ILE A 205 7.52 2.22 -11.55
CA ILE A 205 8.64 3.07 -11.15
C ILE A 205 9.98 2.37 -11.45
N LEU A 206 10.06 1.06 -11.23
CA LEU A 206 11.23 0.27 -11.57
C LEU A 206 11.54 0.32 -13.08
N GLY A 207 10.52 0.15 -13.93
CA GLY A 207 10.64 0.28 -15.38
C GLY A 207 11.15 1.66 -15.80
N LEU A 208 10.55 2.74 -15.28
CA LEU A 208 11.00 4.12 -15.54
C LEU A 208 12.44 4.36 -15.07
N THR A 209 12.78 3.86 -13.88
CA THR A 209 14.13 4.01 -13.32
C THR A 209 15.18 3.32 -14.20
N GLN A 210 14.84 2.15 -14.76
CA GLN A 210 15.71 1.44 -15.69
C GLN A 210 15.93 2.23 -16.98
N ILE A 211 14.87 2.73 -17.60
CA ILE A 211 14.98 3.56 -18.82
C ILE A 211 15.79 4.83 -18.56
N PHE A 212 15.54 5.47 -17.41
CA PHE A 212 16.21 6.72 -17.05
C PHE A 212 17.73 6.55 -16.86
N ILE A 213 18.15 5.45 -16.22
CA ILE A 213 19.57 5.18 -15.93
C ILE A 213 20.28 4.60 -17.15
N ASP A 214 19.68 3.57 -17.76
CA ASP A 214 20.31 2.84 -18.86
C ASP A 214 20.24 3.63 -20.18
N LYS A 215 19.39 4.66 -20.24
CA LYS A 215 19.11 5.49 -21.44
C LYS A 215 18.78 4.67 -22.69
N LYS A 216 18.33 3.45 -22.51
CA LYS A 216 17.95 2.51 -23.56
C LYS A 216 16.56 1.95 -23.30
N LEU A 217 15.78 1.87 -24.37
CA LEU A 217 14.52 1.13 -24.37
C LEU A 217 14.86 -0.35 -24.63
N SER A 218 14.93 -1.14 -23.56
CA SER A 218 15.04 -2.58 -23.65
C SER A 218 13.72 -3.26 -23.30
N PHE A 219 13.59 -4.53 -23.65
CA PHE A 219 12.36 -5.29 -23.45
C PHE A 219 11.90 -5.36 -21.98
N LYS A 220 12.84 -5.55 -21.04
CA LYS A 220 12.53 -5.67 -19.61
C LYS A 220 11.82 -4.44 -19.01
N PRO A 221 12.35 -3.20 -19.12
CA PRO A 221 11.66 -2.03 -18.60
C PRO A 221 10.32 -1.77 -19.30
N ILE A 222 10.17 -2.11 -20.58
CA ILE A 222 8.89 -1.97 -21.28
C ILE A 222 7.85 -2.91 -20.66
N ILE A 223 8.19 -4.17 -20.38
CA ILE A 223 7.31 -5.10 -19.69
C ILE A 223 6.92 -4.54 -18.30
N CYS A 224 7.89 -4.04 -17.53
CA CYS A 224 7.60 -3.45 -16.22
C CYS A 224 6.61 -2.27 -16.34
N LEU A 225 6.80 -1.41 -17.35
CA LEU A 225 5.87 -0.30 -17.58
C LEU A 225 4.47 -0.79 -17.93
N MET A 226 4.37 -1.73 -18.87
CA MET A 226 3.09 -2.30 -19.32
C MET A 226 2.35 -3.01 -18.18
N LEU A 227 3.04 -3.84 -17.40
CA LEU A 227 2.46 -4.51 -16.25
C LEU A 227 2.02 -3.51 -15.16
N GLY A 228 2.82 -2.48 -14.90
CA GLY A 228 2.46 -1.43 -13.97
C GLY A 228 1.23 -0.64 -14.41
N ILE A 229 1.18 -0.22 -15.68
CA ILE A 229 0.03 0.50 -16.26
C ILE A 229 -1.22 -0.38 -16.22
N ALA A 230 -1.13 -1.60 -16.73
CA ALA A 230 -2.27 -2.52 -16.78
C ALA A 230 -2.82 -2.79 -15.37
N GLY A 231 -1.92 -3.09 -14.41
CA GLY A 231 -2.33 -3.36 -13.03
C GLY A 231 -2.96 -2.15 -12.35
N VAL A 232 -2.37 -0.94 -12.50
CA VAL A 232 -2.95 0.28 -11.93
C VAL A 232 -4.30 0.60 -12.57
N THR A 233 -4.42 0.46 -13.89
CA THR A 233 -5.69 0.67 -14.61
C THR A 233 -6.77 -0.28 -14.10
N PHE A 234 -6.42 -1.56 -13.97
CA PHE A 234 -7.33 -2.60 -13.53
C PHE A 234 -7.75 -2.44 -12.07
N LEU A 235 -6.82 -2.09 -11.18
CA LEU A 235 -7.11 -1.99 -9.74
C LEU A 235 -7.69 -0.62 -9.35
N ARG A 236 -7.21 0.47 -9.97
CA ARG A 236 -7.63 1.83 -9.63
C ARG A 236 -7.36 2.82 -10.75
N LEU A 237 -8.31 2.92 -11.68
CA LEU A 237 -8.20 3.75 -12.89
C LEU A 237 -7.79 5.21 -12.59
N ASN A 238 -8.31 5.80 -11.51
CA ASN A 238 -8.00 7.20 -11.16
C ASN A 238 -6.51 7.43 -10.84
N MET A 239 -5.77 6.39 -10.45
CA MET A 239 -4.33 6.48 -10.20
C MET A 239 -3.50 6.56 -11.49
N LEU A 240 -4.11 6.28 -12.65
CA LEU A 240 -3.41 6.33 -13.92
C LEU A 240 -2.94 7.77 -14.26
N LEU A 241 -3.77 8.77 -13.96
CA LEU A 241 -3.38 10.17 -14.12
C LEU A 241 -2.18 10.54 -13.23
N MET A 242 -2.17 10.03 -12.00
CA MET A 242 -1.06 10.25 -11.07
C MET A 242 0.23 9.55 -11.55
N LEU A 243 0.11 8.36 -12.14
CA LEU A 243 1.21 7.64 -12.76
C LEU A 243 1.83 8.44 -13.90
N PHE A 244 0.99 8.97 -14.80
CA PHE A 244 1.42 9.77 -15.95
C PHE A 244 2.12 11.07 -15.52
N THR A 245 1.49 11.84 -14.63
CA THR A 245 2.08 13.09 -14.11
C THR A 245 3.42 12.80 -13.40
N GLY A 246 3.49 11.73 -12.63
CA GLY A 246 4.73 11.31 -11.98
C GLY A 246 5.81 10.91 -12.96
N ALA A 247 5.46 10.23 -14.05
CA ALA A 247 6.41 9.92 -15.12
C ALA A 247 7.00 11.19 -15.74
N ILE A 248 6.17 12.20 -16.01
CA ILE A 248 6.61 13.51 -16.51
C ILE A 248 7.58 14.17 -15.52
N ILE A 249 7.23 14.21 -14.23
CA ILE A 249 8.09 14.78 -13.18
C ILE A 249 9.44 14.04 -13.11
N PHE A 250 9.40 12.70 -13.15
CA PHE A 250 10.60 11.88 -13.01
C PHE A 250 11.53 12.01 -14.22
N MET A 251 10.99 11.96 -15.43
CA MET A 251 11.76 11.97 -16.66
C MET A 251 12.33 13.37 -16.99
N GLY A 252 11.58 14.44 -16.75
CA GLY A 252 12.04 15.81 -16.97
C GLY A 252 12.35 16.17 -18.44
N ARG A 253 13.14 17.23 -18.66
CA ARG A 253 13.41 17.83 -19.98
C ARG A 253 14.57 17.16 -20.76
N ASN A 254 14.47 15.88 -21.08
CA ASN A 254 15.51 15.18 -21.85
C ASN A 254 14.94 14.77 -23.24
N ARG A 255 15.57 15.20 -24.36
CA ARG A 255 15.04 15.04 -25.73
C ARG A 255 14.73 13.58 -26.13
N ASN A 256 15.60 12.65 -25.77
CA ASN A 256 15.38 11.21 -26.03
C ASN A 256 14.26 10.62 -25.15
N VAL A 257 13.93 11.27 -24.08
CA VAL A 257 12.90 10.92 -23.11
C VAL A 257 11.53 11.44 -23.55
N ASN A 258 11.48 12.53 -24.35
CA ASN A 258 10.20 13.04 -24.85
C ASN A 258 9.50 12.05 -25.77
N ALA A 259 10.24 11.27 -26.57
CA ALA A 259 9.67 10.20 -27.38
C ALA A 259 9.13 9.06 -26.53
N THR A 260 9.86 8.66 -25.48
CA THR A 260 9.42 7.62 -24.54
C THR A 260 8.21 8.11 -23.72
N LEU A 261 8.21 9.38 -23.30
CA LEU A 261 7.06 9.99 -22.64
C LEU A 261 5.84 10.06 -23.54
N ALA A 262 6.02 10.44 -24.81
CA ALA A 262 4.94 10.45 -25.79
C ALA A 262 4.38 9.04 -26.00
N THR A 263 5.25 8.01 -26.07
CA THR A 263 4.82 6.62 -26.18
C THR A 263 4.10 6.14 -24.93
N VAL A 264 4.62 6.41 -23.73
CA VAL A 264 3.97 6.09 -22.47
C VAL A 264 2.65 6.84 -22.33
N ALA A 265 2.61 8.11 -22.69
CA ALA A 265 1.38 8.92 -22.71
C ALA A 265 0.34 8.34 -23.67
N ALA A 266 0.75 8.00 -24.90
CA ALA A 266 -0.13 7.39 -25.90
C ALA A 266 -0.69 6.04 -25.41
N VAL A 267 0.15 5.19 -24.83
CA VAL A 267 -0.29 3.91 -24.24
C VAL A 267 -1.26 4.14 -23.09
N ILE A 268 -0.97 5.07 -22.19
CA ILE A 268 -1.86 5.40 -21.07
C ILE A 268 -3.20 5.92 -21.58
N ILE A 269 -3.20 6.81 -22.59
CA ILE A 269 -4.43 7.34 -23.20
C ILE A 269 -5.22 6.22 -23.87
N VAL A 270 -4.56 5.36 -24.66
CA VAL A 270 -5.21 4.22 -25.32
C VAL A 270 -5.81 3.27 -24.29
N VAL A 271 -5.06 2.90 -23.24
CA VAL A 271 -5.55 2.04 -22.15
C VAL A 271 -6.70 2.72 -21.40
N PHE A 272 -6.60 4.03 -21.15
CA PHE A 272 -7.69 4.78 -20.49
C PHE A 272 -8.96 4.82 -21.33
N VAL A 273 -8.84 5.12 -22.62
CA VAL A 273 -9.97 5.17 -23.57
C VAL A 273 -10.57 3.76 -23.74
N ALA A 274 -9.73 2.74 -23.93
CA ALA A 274 -10.19 1.37 -24.01
C ALA A 274 -10.89 0.94 -22.72
N ALA A 275 -10.29 1.16 -21.56
CA ALA A 275 -10.89 0.87 -20.28
C ALA A 275 -12.24 1.57 -20.10
N LYS A 276 -12.33 2.85 -20.43
CA LYS A 276 -13.59 3.60 -20.36
C LYS A 276 -14.64 3.08 -21.34
N SER A 277 -14.25 2.60 -22.51
CA SER A 277 -15.16 2.02 -23.51
C SER A 277 -15.70 0.66 -23.08
N PHE A 278 -14.88 -0.16 -22.41
CA PHE A 278 -15.32 -1.45 -21.83
C PHE A 278 -16.08 -1.29 -20.51
N MET A 279 -15.93 -0.15 -19.83
CA MET A 279 -16.52 0.14 -18.53
C MET A 279 -17.84 0.94 -18.66
N HIS A 280 -18.70 0.58 -19.57
CA HIS A 280 -20.04 1.18 -19.63
C HIS A 280 -20.85 0.74 -18.41
N VAL A 281 -20.72 1.52 -17.34
CA VAL A 281 -21.50 1.30 -16.11
C VAL A 281 -22.79 2.09 -16.22
N PRO A 282 -23.96 1.47 -16.01
CA PRO A 282 -25.22 2.19 -15.97
C PRO A 282 -25.19 3.24 -14.86
N GLN A 283 -25.46 4.51 -15.18
CA GLN A 283 -25.56 5.63 -14.23
C GLN A 283 -26.59 5.42 -13.10
N VAL A 284 -27.44 4.43 -13.23
CA VAL A 284 -28.45 4.05 -12.23
C VAL A 284 -27.84 3.64 -10.88
N ALA A 285 -26.61 3.15 -10.89
CA ALA A 285 -25.93 2.65 -9.69
C ALA A 285 -25.45 3.75 -8.73
N GLU A 286 -25.15 4.93 -9.25
CA GLU A 286 -24.59 6.04 -8.45
C GLU A 286 -25.65 6.64 -7.51
N ASN A 287 -26.90 6.67 -7.94
CA ASN A 287 -28.02 7.25 -7.19
C ASN A 287 -28.49 6.36 -6.01
N VAL A 288 -28.30 5.04 -6.09
CA VAL A 288 -28.68 4.11 -5.01
C VAL A 288 -27.67 4.08 -3.87
N LEU A 289 -26.38 4.29 -4.18
CA LEU A 289 -25.30 4.34 -3.17
C LEU A 289 -25.30 5.63 -2.34
N MET A 290 -25.86 6.71 -2.88
CA MET A 290 -26.00 8.01 -2.21
C MET A 290 -27.29 8.11 -1.39
N SER A 291 -28.15 7.08 -1.41
CA SER A 291 -29.36 7.05 -0.60
C SER A 291 -29.01 7.03 0.88
N ASP A 292 -29.43 8.06 1.60
CA ASP A 292 -29.28 8.20 3.06
C ASP A 292 -29.92 7.05 3.86
N SER A 293 -30.66 6.17 3.18
CA SER A 293 -31.35 5.01 3.74
C SER A 293 -30.47 3.74 3.82
N ASN A 294 -29.20 3.77 3.38
CA ASN A 294 -28.34 2.59 3.46
C ASN A 294 -27.74 2.47 4.87
N PRO A 295 -28.24 1.57 5.74
CA PRO A 295 -27.79 1.44 7.12
C PRO A 295 -26.31 1.07 7.24
N VAL A 296 -25.76 0.43 6.21
CA VAL A 296 -24.35 0.02 6.13
C VAL A 296 -23.43 1.23 5.98
N LEU A 297 -23.82 2.21 5.16
CA LEU A 297 -23.07 3.46 4.99
C LEU A 297 -23.20 4.38 6.22
N ASN A 298 -24.32 4.32 6.93
CA ASN A 298 -24.52 5.12 8.14
C ASN A 298 -23.70 4.63 9.34
N GLN A 299 -23.46 3.32 9.46
CA GLN A 299 -22.59 2.77 10.51
C GLN A 299 -21.10 3.04 10.26
N THR A 300 -20.68 3.13 8.99
CA THR A 300 -19.31 3.52 8.61
C THR A 300 -19.08 5.04 8.57
N ARG A 301 -20.08 5.83 8.87
CA ARG A 301 -19.87 7.24 9.21
C ARG A 301 -19.10 7.31 10.53
N PHE A 302 -17.82 7.01 10.46
CA PHE A 302 -16.86 7.60 11.38
C PHE A 302 -17.22 9.09 11.42
N VAL A 303 -17.82 9.54 12.53
CA VAL A 303 -18.04 10.96 12.78
C VAL A 303 -16.67 11.62 12.64
N ARG A 304 -16.44 12.16 11.47
CA ARG A 304 -15.13 12.65 11.06
C ARG A 304 -14.94 13.92 11.88
N PRO A 305 -13.98 13.98 12.81
CA PRO A 305 -13.80 15.15 13.66
C PRO A 305 -13.69 16.44 12.84
N TRP A 306 -13.26 16.29 11.58
CA TRP A 306 -13.10 17.37 10.61
C TRP A 306 -14.42 17.81 9.96
N ASP A 307 -15.37 16.92 9.72
CA ASP A 307 -16.68 17.30 9.17
C ASP A 307 -17.44 18.15 10.18
N ASN A 308 -17.28 17.87 11.47
CA ASN A 308 -17.81 18.70 12.55
C ASN A 308 -17.11 20.08 12.65
N LEU A 309 -15.80 20.13 12.41
CA LEU A 309 -15.02 21.37 12.44
C LEU A 309 -15.31 22.25 11.20
N LEU A 310 -15.59 21.64 10.05
CA LEU A 310 -15.80 22.33 8.79
C LEU A 310 -17.28 22.62 8.49
N GLY A 311 -18.20 22.03 9.24
CA GLY A 311 -19.64 22.21 9.10
C GLY A 311 -20.25 21.63 7.81
N THR A 312 -19.41 21.12 6.89
CA THR A 312 -19.84 20.52 5.63
C THR A 312 -18.95 19.33 5.27
N PRO A 313 -19.50 18.23 4.73
CA PRO A 313 -18.72 17.11 4.22
C PRO A 313 -17.74 17.57 3.14
N TYR A 314 -16.52 17.01 3.15
CA TYR A 314 -15.46 17.46 2.22
C TYR A 314 -15.84 17.31 0.74
N HIS A 315 -16.62 16.28 0.39
CA HIS A 315 -17.07 16.05 -1.00
C HIS A 315 -18.07 17.11 -1.48
N GLU A 316 -18.75 17.79 -0.56
CA GLU A 316 -19.68 18.89 -0.86
C GLU A 316 -18.97 20.25 -0.90
N MET A 317 -17.70 20.32 -0.47
CA MET A 317 -16.96 21.57 -0.50
C MET A 317 -16.65 22.02 -1.92
N SER A 318 -16.73 23.32 -2.16
CA SER A 318 -16.23 23.93 -3.39
C SER A 318 -14.72 23.67 -3.55
N ILE A 319 -14.25 23.65 -4.80
CA ILE A 319 -12.82 23.46 -5.13
C ILE A 319 -11.95 24.46 -4.37
N PHE A 320 -12.40 25.71 -4.24
CA PHE A 320 -11.67 26.75 -3.51
C PHE A 320 -11.51 26.41 -2.02
N LYS A 321 -12.57 25.98 -1.34
CA LYS A 321 -12.50 25.52 0.06
C LYS A 321 -11.57 24.31 0.21
N ARG A 322 -11.60 23.35 -0.74
CA ARG A 322 -10.67 22.20 -0.74
C ARG A 322 -9.22 22.62 -0.87
N LEU A 323 -8.93 23.62 -1.70
CA LEU A 323 -7.57 24.17 -1.87
C LEU A 323 -7.08 24.86 -0.59
N LEU A 324 -7.93 25.65 0.08
CA LEU A 324 -7.59 26.25 1.37
C LEU A 324 -7.32 25.20 2.46
N TRP A 325 -8.06 24.08 2.42
CA TRP A 325 -7.89 22.99 3.37
C TRP A 325 -6.72 22.05 3.05
N LEU A 326 -6.17 22.12 1.85
CA LEU A 326 -5.14 21.20 1.34
C LEU A 326 -3.92 21.06 2.26
N PRO A 327 -3.32 22.13 2.83
CA PRO A 327 -2.18 21.98 3.74
C PRO A 327 -2.52 21.13 4.98
N ALA A 328 -3.69 21.34 5.57
CA ALA A 328 -4.17 20.54 6.68
C ALA A 328 -4.43 19.09 6.26
N SER A 329 -5.01 18.86 5.08
CA SER A 329 -5.25 17.51 4.54
C SER A 329 -3.96 16.74 4.34
N VAL A 330 -2.89 17.39 3.87
CA VAL A 330 -1.56 16.79 3.73
C VAL A 330 -1.00 16.37 5.08
N VAL A 331 -1.12 17.22 6.11
CA VAL A 331 -0.66 16.88 7.47
C VAL A 331 -1.47 15.72 8.03
N VAL A 332 -2.79 15.78 7.92
CA VAL A 332 -3.71 14.74 8.40
C VAL A 332 -3.42 13.39 7.75
N GLN A 333 -3.10 13.37 6.46
CA GLN A 333 -2.76 12.15 5.72
C GLN A 333 -1.56 11.40 6.33
N PHE A 334 -0.59 12.14 6.90
CA PHE A 334 0.54 11.54 7.60
C PHE A 334 0.23 11.17 9.06
N LEU A 335 -0.80 11.74 9.65
CA LEU A 335 -1.19 11.47 11.05
C LEU A 335 -2.20 10.33 11.19
N ILE A 336 -2.95 10.00 10.14
CA ILE A 336 -3.93 8.91 10.14
C ILE A 336 -3.21 7.60 9.75
N PRO A 337 -3.53 6.46 10.39
CA PRO A 337 -4.56 6.29 11.44
C PRO A 337 -4.13 6.80 12.80
N PHE A 338 -5.03 7.48 13.50
CA PHE A 338 -4.77 7.84 14.89
C PHE A 338 -4.76 6.59 15.78
N PRO A 339 -3.80 6.44 16.69
CA PRO A 339 -3.67 5.23 17.50
C PRO A 339 -4.93 4.85 18.29
N TRP A 340 -5.71 5.84 18.73
CA TRP A 340 -6.91 5.63 19.54
C TRP A 340 -8.17 5.27 18.75
N ASN A 341 -8.22 5.52 17.44
CA ASN A 341 -9.38 5.17 16.62
C ASN A 341 -9.57 3.65 16.54
N TYR A 342 -8.50 2.90 16.66
CA TYR A 342 -8.49 1.45 16.57
C TYR A 342 -8.80 0.75 17.90
N MET A 343 -8.75 1.47 19.02
CA MET A 343 -9.07 0.87 20.32
C MET A 343 -10.57 0.71 20.56
N ARG A 344 -11.41 1.33 19.73
CA ARG A 344 -12.87 1.33 19.93
C ARG A 344 -13.62 0.27 19.16
N ASP A 345 -13.21 -0.01 17.91
CA ASP A 345 -13.94 -0.92 17.03
C ASP A 345 -12.93 -1.80 16.28
N THR A 346 -12.75 -3.03 16.70
CA THR A 346 -11.88 -4.03 16.06
C THR A 346 -12.45 -4.48 14.73
N ILE A 347 -12.36 -3.63 13.69
CA ILE A 347 -12.91 -3.90 12.36
C ILE A 347 -12.01 -4.87 11.58
N PHE A 348 -10.70 -4.85 11.82
CA PHE A 348 -9.71 -5.60 11.04
C PHE A 348 -9.13 -6.84 11.76
N GLY A 349 -9.64 -7.14 12.96
CA GLY A 349 -9.17 -8.28 13.75
C GLY A 349 -7.80 -8.05 14.40
N PRO A 350 -7.14 -9.13 14.87
CA PRO A 350 -5.91 -9.04 15.69
C PRO A 350 -4.74 -8.36 14.99
N THR A 351 -4.66 -8.43 13.65
CA THR A 351 -3.57 -7.79 12.88
C THR A 351 -3.73 -6.27 12.82
N GLU A 352 -4.88 -5.74 13.18
CA GLU A 352 -5.08 -4.31 13.35
C GLU A 352 -4.18 -3.74 14.47
N ALA A 353 -3.88 -4.53 15.48
CA ALA A 353 -2.91 -4.15 16.49
C ALA A 353 -1.53 -3.81 15.88
N ILE A 354 -1.18 -4.43 14.75
CA ILE A 354 0.06 -4.14 14.01
C ILE A 354 0.02 -2.71 13.43
N ALA A 355 -1.15 -2.23 13.00
CA ALA A 355 -1.30 -0.87 12.50
C ALA A 355 -1.05 0.19 13.59
N HIS A 356 -1.23 -0.17 14.87
CA HIS A 356 -0.92 0.71 16.00
C HIS A 356 0.58 1.02 16.11
N PHE A 357 1.43 0.19 15.54
CA PHE A 357 2.83 0.52 15.34
C PHE A 357 3.06 1.52 14.18
N GLY A 358 2.04 2.26 13.77
CA GLY A 358 2.08 3.35 12.78
C GLY A 358 3.16 4.41 13.04
N TYR A 359 3.83 4.34 14.21
CA TYR A 359 5.01 5.14 14.52
C TYR A 359 6.09 5.09 13.42
N PHE A 360 6.28 3.94 12.79
CA PHE A 360 7.21 3.81 11.67
C PHE A 360 6.78 4.60 10.44
N TRP A 361 5.48 4.73 10.19
CA TRP A 361 4.96 5.61 9.15
C TRP A 361 5.28 7.07 9.42
N TYR A 362 5.09 7.52 10.65
CA TYR A 362 5.43 8.86 11.08
C TYR A 362 6.93 9.14 10.98
N LEU A 363 7.78 8.18 11.37
CA LEU A 363 9.23 8.29 11.22
C LEU A 363 9.64 8.37 9.75
N ALA A 364 9.06 7.55 8.88
CA ALA A 364 9.33 7.61 7.46
C ALA A 364 8.92 8.97 6.87
N GLY A 365 7.76 9.49 7.24
CA GLY A 365 7.30 10.83 6.88
C GLY A 365 8.24 11.93 7.38
N ALA A 366 8.70 11.85 8.64
CA ALA A 366 9.65 12.79 9.21
C ALA A 366 10.99 12.80 8.49
N VAL A 367 11.55 11.63 8.18
CA VAL A 367 12.80 11.49 7.42
C VAL A 367 12.62 12.02 6.00
N PHE A 368 11.47 11.78 5.39
CA PHE A 368 11.16 12.27 4.05
C PHE A 368 11.05 13.80 4.04
N LEU A 369 10.37 14.41 5.01
CA LEU A 369 10.30 15.86 5.16
C LEU A 369 11.68 16.47 5.38
N PHE A 370 12.50 15.89 6.24
CA PHE A 370 13.89 16.30 6.43
C PHE A 370 14.65 16.30 5.11
N TRP A 371 14.45 15.27 4.29
CA TRP A 371 15.10 15.15 3.01
C TRP A 371 14.62 16.24 2.03
N ILE A 372 13.32 16.57 1.98
CA ILE A 372 12.78 17.65 1.15
C ILE A 372 13.47 18.98 1.47
N PHE A 373 13.62 19.33 2.74
CA PHE A 373 14.33 20.57 3.15
C PHE A 373 15.82 20.57 2.77
N ARG A 374 16.39 19.40 2.50
CA ARG A 374 17.79 19.24 2.11
C ARG A 374 18.01 19.00 0.62
N LEU A 375 16.97 19.03 -0.21
CA LEU A 375 17.00 18.73 -1.66
C LEU A 375 18.10 19.49 -2.40
N LYS A 376 18.31 20.77 -2.10
CA LYS A 376 19.34 21.60 -2.73
C LYS A 376 20.77 21.07 -2.56
N LYS A 377 21.00 20.23 -1.55
CA LYS A 377 22.31 19.63 -1.23
C LYS A 377 22.49 18.20 -1.77
N VAL A 378 21.49 17.68 -2.51
CA VAL A 378 21.52 16.32 -3.05
C VAL A 378 22.00 16.36 -4.50
N SER A 379 23.15 15.74 -4.77
CA SER A 379 23.72 15.64 -6.12
C SER A 379 22.98 14.66 -7.03
N ASN A 380 22.24 13.70 -6.46
CA ASN A 380 21.54 12.67 -7.22
C ASN A 380 20.20 13.20 -7.78
N ARG A 381 20.24 13.69 -9.02
CA ARG A 381 19.06 14.25 -9.71
C ARG A 381 17.89 13.28 -9.85
N ALA A 382 18.17 11.99 -10.06
CA ALA A 382 17.13 10.97 -10.20
C ALA A 382 16.36 10.78 -8.89
N MET A 383 17.07 10.72 -7.77
CA MET A 383 16.48 10.65 -6.43
C MET A 383 15.64 11.89 -6.13
N VAL A 384 16.14 13.08 -6.49
CA VAL A 384 15.41 14.34 -6.31
C VAL A 384 14.09 14.33 -7.09
N ARG A 385 14.09 13.85 -8.33
CA ARG A 385 12.88 13.74 -9.15
C ARG A 385 11.89 12.73 -8.61
N LEU A 386 12.38 11.57 -8.15
CA LEU A 386 11.53 10.56 -7.52
C LEU A 386 10.82 11.11 -6.28
N ALA A 387 11.52 11.89 -5.48
CA ALA A 387 10.91 12.51 -4.31
C ALA A 387 9.89 13.61 -4.68
N TRP A 388 10.14 14.42 -5.69
CA TRP A 388 9.15 15.36 -6.19
C TRP A 388 7.89 14.65 -6.68
N TRP A 389 8.06 13.47 -7.31
CA TRP A 389 6.90 12.63 -7.64
C TRP A 389 6.15 12.20 -6.36
N GLY A 390 6.86 11.76 -5.32
CA GLY A 390 6.26 11.44 -4.02
C GLY A 390 5.49 12.62 -3.41
N VAL A 391 6.07 13.83 -3.45
CA VAL A 391 5.38 15.06 -3.00
C VAL A 391 4.10 15.30 -3.80
N PHE A 392 4.18 15.23 -5.12
CA PHE A 392 3.00 15.38 -5.98
C PHE A 392 1.90 14.37 -5.64
N LEU A 393 2.27 13.09 -5.52
CA LEU A 393 1.31 12.05 -5.15
C LEU A 393 0.67 12.31 -3.77
N THR A 394 1.47 12.74 -2.80
CA THR A 394 0.98 13.09 -1.46
C THR A 394 -0.04 14.23 -1.52
N VAL A 395 0.27 15.30 -2.26
CA VAL A 395 -0.63 16.44 -2.42
C VAL A 395 -1.90 16.05 -3.18
N ALA A 396 -1.76 15.28 -4.27
CA ALA A 396 -2.90 14.83 -5.07
C ALA A 396 -3.85 13.91 -4.30
N THR A 397 -3.30 12.94 -3.55
CA THR A 397 -4.12 12.06 -2.71
C THR A 397 -4.78 12.82 -1.56
N ALA A 398 -4.07 13.75 -0.92
CA ALA A 398 -4.65 14.61 0.12
C ALA A 398 -5.79 15.47 -0.41
N PHE A 399 -5.64 16.02 -1.63
CA PHE A 399 -6.69 16.79 -2.29
C PHE A 399 -7.92 15.95 -2.64
N MET A 400 -7.72 14.71 -3.09
CA MET A 400 -8.83 13.82 -3.47
C MET A 400 -9.57 13.24 -2.26
N THR A 401 -8.85 12.96 -1.17
CA THR A 401 -9.39 12.21 -0.01
C THR A 401 -9.54 13.04 1.24
N SER A 402 -9.16 14.32 1.24
CA SER A 402 -9.00 15.16 2.43
C SER A 402 -8.07 14.57 3.51
N GLY A 403 -7.12 13.73 3.11
CA GLY A 403 -6.24 13.02 4.06
C GLY A 403 -6.93 11.93 4.90
N ARG A 404 -8.18 11.59 4.61
CA ARG A 404 -9.03 10.74 5.47
C ARG A 404 -8.71 9.26 5.43
N VAL A 405 -8.07 8.79 4.38
CA VAL A 405 -7.86 7.35 4.16
C VAL A 405 -6.38 7.08 3.98
N SER A 406 -5.74 6.63 5.06
CA SER A 406 -4.31 6.30 5.10
C SER A 406 -3.90 5.25 4.05
N ARG A 407 -4.76 4.29 3.71
CA ARG A 407 -4.47 3.28 2.68
C ARG A 407 -4.18 3.88 1.29
N TYR A 408 -4.69 5.08 0.98
CA TYR A 408 -4.37 5.76 -0.26
C TYR A 408 -2.93 6.28 -0.32
N CYS A 409 -2.21 6.29 0.81
CA CYS A 409 -0.79 6.62 0.88
C CYS A 409 0.12 5.43 0.53
N LEU A 410 -0.38 4.20 0.54
CA LEU A 410 0.44 3.01 0.29
C LEU A 410 1.12 3.03 -1.09
N PRO A 411 0.44 3.43 -2.19
CA PRO A 411 1.08 3.55 -3.50
C PRO A 411 2.21 4.59 -3.56
N LEU A 412 2.34 5.47 -2.54
CA LEU A 412 3.43 6.44 -2.43
C LEU A 412 4.74 5.82 -1.96
N LEU A 413 4.68 4.71 -1.22
CA LEU A 413 5.84 4.08 -0.60
C LEU A 413 7.02 3.85 -1.55
N PRO A 414 6.81 3.36 -2.79
CA PRO A 414 7.91 3.17 -3.74
C PRO A 414 8.64 4.46 -4.14
N THR A 415 8.03 5.63 -3.94
CA THR A 415 8.68 6.93 -4.20
C THR A 415 9.35 7.50 -2.95
N LEU A 416 8.78 7.26 -1.78
CA LEU A 416 9.24 7.82 -0.51
C LEU A 416 10.41 7.02 0.09
N LEU A 417 10.29 5.70 0.13
CA LEU A 417 11.22 4.85 0.87
C LEU A 417 12.65 4.83 0.32
N PRO A 418 12.91 4.93 -1.00
CA PRO A 418 14.25 5.13 -1.51
C PRO A 418 14.91 6.40 -0.98
N ALA A 419 14.17 7.50 -0.88
CA ALA A 419 14.68 8.76 -0.34
C ALA A 419 14.94 8.68 1.17
N VAL A 420 14.07 8.01 1.91
CA VAL A 420 14.24 7.73 3.34
C VAL A 420 15.52 6.91 3.57
N ALA A 421 15.69 5.81 2.86
CA ALA A 421 16.85 4.95 2.98
C ALA A 421 18.16 5.67 2.61
N PHE A 422 18.14 6.47 1.55
CA PHE A 422 19.28 7.30 1.13
C PHE A 422 19.67 8.29 2.22
N THR A 423 18.71 8.92 2.87
CA THR A 423 18.95 9.88 3.95
C THR A 423 19.55 9.22 5.18
N ILE A 424 19.01 8.07 5.59
CA ILE A 424 19.50 7.31 6.75
C ILE A 424 20.93 6.82 6.53
N ASN A 425 21.26 6.36 5.32
CA ASN A 425 22.59 5.84 5.02
C ASN A 425 23.68 6.93 4.90
N ARG A 426 23.28 8.19 4.70
CA ARG A 426 24.23 9.29 4.51
C ARG A 426 24.83 9.77 5.84
N LYS A 427 26.13 9.49 6.07
CA LYS A 427 26.85 9.86 7.31
C LYS A 427 26.71 11.35 7.68
N SER A 428 26.79 12.27 6.69
CA SER A 428 26.69 13.72 6.90
C SER A 428 25.29 14.19 7.35
N SER A 429 24.28 13.35 7.22
CA SER A 429 22.91 13.67 7.62
C SER A 429 22.55 13.17 9.01
N ARG A 430 23.35 12.31 9.64
CA ARG A 430 22.96 11.61 10.88
C ARG A 430 22.67 12.55 12.06
N LYS A 431 23.62 13.44 12.40
CA LYS A 431 23.41 14.39 13.53
C LYS A 431 22.22 15.31 13.31
N PRO A 432 22.14 16.06 12.17
CA PRO A 432 20.97 16.92 11.93
C PRO A 432 19.67 16.12 11.77
N LEU A 433 19.70 14.87 11.27
CA LEU A 433 18.51 14.00 11.21
C LEU A 433 18.04 13.62 12.61
N LEU A 434 18.92 13.26 13.52
CA LEU A 434 18.56 12.91 14.91
C LEU A 434 17.94 14.11 15.64
N ILE A 435 18.50 15.31 15.47
CA ILE A 435 17.92 16.53 16.04
C ILE A 435 16.51 16.77 15.44
N TRP A 436 16.37 16.65 14.13
CA TRP A 436 15.07 16.79 13.45
C TRP A 436 14.05 15.78 13.94
N LEU A 437 14.45 14.49 14.06
CA LEU A 437 13.56 13.44 14.56
C LEU A 437 13.10 13.72 16.01
N GLY A 438 14.01 14.25 16.85
CA GLY A 438 13.65 14.67 18.20
C GLY A 438 12.60 15.78 18.19
N VAL A 439 12.82 16.85 17.43
CA VAL A 439 11.87 17.96 17.27
C VAL A 439 10.54 17.46 16.68
N PHE A 440 10.61 16.64 15.64
CA PHE A 440 9.42 16.08 15.01
C PHE A 440 8.62 15.20 15.97
N SER A 441 9.29 14.37 16.78
CA SER A 441 8.61 13.53 17.78
C SER A 441 7.87 14.36 18.81
N VAL A 442 8.46 15.45 19.29
CA VAL A 442 7.78 16.38 20.21
C VAL A 442 6.55 17.02 19.55
N LEU A 443 6.72 17.56 18.32
CA LEU A 443 5.62 18.15 17.56
C LEU A 443 4.51 17.13 17.28
N LEU A 444 4.88 15.90 16.93
CA LEU A 444 3.94 14.81 16.71
C LEU A 444 3.14 14.49 17.99
N CYS A 445 3.81 14.35 19.13
CA CYS A 445 3.15 14.11 20.41
C CYS A 445 2.15 15.24 20.75
N VAL A 446 2.57 16.50 20.62
CA VAL A 446 1.68 17.64 20.84
C VAL A 446 0.47 17.62 19.91
N THR A 447 0.71 17.36 18.61
CA THR A 447 -0.36 17.28 17.61
C THR A 447 -1.33 16.13 17.90
N LEU A 448 -0.80 14.94 18.24
CA LEU A 448 -1.63 13.79 18.59
C LEU A 448 -2.46 14.05 19.85
N ILE A 449 -1.88 14.63 20.90
CA ILE A 449 -2.61 15.01 22.13
C ILE A 449 -3.71 16.01 21.79
N THR A 450 -3.42 17.03 20.98
CA THR A 450 -4.41 18.04 20.56
C THR A 450 -5.54 17.38 19.77
N CYS A 451 -5.23 16.53 18.80
CA CYS A 451 -6.24 15.80 18.02
C CYS A 451 -7.09 14.88 18.91
N TYR A 452 -6.47 14.19 19.87
CA TYR A 452 -7.19 13.36 20.83
C TYR A 452 -8.16 14.20 21.66
N GLN A 453 -7.73 15.35 22.20
CA GLN A 453 -8.59 16.26 22.97
C GLN A 453 -9.75 16.79 22.13
N LEU A 454 -9.50 17.22 20.89
CA LEU A 454 -10.52 17.70 19.97
C LEU A 454 -11.55 16.62 19.62
N GLN A 455 -11.11 15.38 19.47
CA GLN A 455 -11.99 14.27 19.12
C GLN A 455 -12.81 13.76 20.30
N MET A 456 -12.21 13.68 21.48
CA MET A 456 -12.85 13.11 22.67
C MET A 456 -13.71 14.12 23.43
N TYR A 457 -13.39 15.42 23.32
CA TYR A 457 -14.07 16.48 24.05
C TYR A 457 -14.47 17.65 23.15
N PRO A 458 -15.27 17.39 22.09
CA PRO A 458 -15.63 18.43 21.12
C PRO A 458 -16.41 19.61 21.75
N TRP A 459 -17.08 19.38 22.86
CA TRP A 459 -17.83 20.45 23.58
C TRP A 459 -16.95 21.48 24.30
N LYS A 460 -15.67 21.17 24.53
CA LYS A 460 -14.75 22.14 25.19
C LYS A 460 -14.26 23.23 24.23
N PHE A 461 -14.49 23.02 22.90
CA PHE A 461 -14.00 23.90 21.86
C PHE A 461 -15.13 24.50 21.01
N ARG A 462 -16.39 24.32 21.42
CA ARG A 462 -17.56 25.03 20.92
C ARG A 462 -17.87 26.25 21.84
#